data_882d9bb6a4421169b984a0793e842712
#
_entry.id   882d9bb6a4421169b984a0793e842712
#
_cell.length_a   1.000
_cell.length_b   1.000
_cell.length_c   1.000
_cell.angle_alpha   90.00
_cell.angle_beta   90.00
_cell.angle_gamma   90.00
#
_symmetry.space_group_name_H-M   'P 1'
#
loop_
_entity.id
_entity.type
_entity.pdbx_description
1 polymer ?
#
loop_
_entity_poly.entity_id
_entity_poly.type
_entity_poly.pdbx_seq_one_letter_code
_entity_poly.pdbx_strand_id
1 'polypeptide(L)'
;AGEVIHRAPRPVERFAIETFGTNDKLALVAGTLVLSGVLGAVLGLVARRRPRAGAFGFAGFAALGALAAGSGPGGSFLSAVPSVVAGVAGVASLRLLVARPAALPPPVAAPPSPLTRGGVGSRRAFLGAGAAVAAAAALAGAGGRALRSRFSAAESRANVTLPRPARPLPAVPAGVEAGVDGIAPFVTPNRDFYRIDTALIVPQTRAEDWTLSVTGMVDEPYELTYAELSGLDVVEADITMTCVSNPVGGDLVGHARWLGVLTRDLLDRAGPGRGADQLVGRSTDGYTCGFPLAAAYDRPCLVAIGMNGEPLPLRHGFPARLVTPGVYGYVGSTKWLTELEVTTFDAFDQYWVRRGYAARAPIKTMARIDTPRSFEPVAAGRVVVGGVAWAQTRGIEAVEIRVDDGEFQPAELADQLSTESWRQWRFDWDATPGRHDLTVRAVDGSGARQTEARSDVVPDGASGWMSLVVTVSEGEAS
;
A
#
# COMPACT_ATOMS: atom_id res chain seq x y z
N ALA A 1 1.47 -16.52 1.03
CA ALA A 1 0.64 -15.46 1.64
C ALA A 1 -0.04 -14.59 0.57
N GLY A 2 0.64 -14.15 -0.51
CA GLY A 2 0.00 -13.35 -1.58
C GLY A 2 -1.21 -14.03 -2.20
N GLU A 3 -1.11 -15.29 -2.56
CA GLU A 3 -2.22 -16.09 -3.08
C GLU A 3 -3.41 -16.23 -2.11
N VAL A 4 -3.15 -16.18 -0.81
CA VAL A 4 -4.22 -16.20 0.21
C VAL A 4 -5.06 -14.93 0.11
N ILE A 5 -4.44 -13.78 -0.09
CA ILE A 5 -5.15 -12.50 -0.26
C ILE A 5 -6.01 -12.53 -1.53
N HIS A 6 -5.45 -13.00 -2.67
CA HIS A 6 -6.18 -13.02 -3.93
C HIS A 6 -7.36 -14.00 -3.96
N ARG A 7 -7.32 -15.05 -3.13
CA ARG A 7 -8.34 -16.12 -3.08
C ARG A 7 -9.17 -16.14 -1.79
N ALA A 8 -8.92 -15.20 -0.87
CA ALA A 8 -9.68 -15.14 0.38
C ALA A 8 -11.17 -14.84 0.09
N PRO A 9 -12.11 -15.55 0.74
CA PRO A 9 -13.52 -15.18 0.68
C PRO A 9 -13.75 -13.78 1.27
N ARG A 10 -14.67 -13.02 0.66
CA ARG A 10 -15.01 -11.65 1.09
C ARG A 10 -15.20 -11.46 2.61
N PRO A 11 -15.87 -12.38 3.34
CA PRO A 11 -16.03 -12.22 4.79
C PRO A 11 -14.69 -12.23 5.55
N VAL A 12 -13.71 -13.04 5.09
CA VAL A 12 -12.39 -13.14 5.72
C VAL A 12 -11.56 -11.88 5.44
N GLU A 13 -11.61 -11.37 4.21
CA GLU A 13 -10.94 -10.14 3.82
C GLU A 13 -11.50 -8.94 4.60
N ARG A 14 -12.83 -8.81 4.67
CA ARG A 14 -13.50 -7.77 5.45
C ARG A 14 -13.13 -7.83 6.93
N PHE A 15 -13.22 -9.01 7.53
CA PHE A 15 -12.80 -9.22 8.93
C PHE A 15 -11.35 -8.80 9.17
N ALA A 16 -10.43 -9.13 8.24
CA ALA A 16 -9.02 -8.75 8.37
C ALA A 16 -8.83 -7.23 8.31
N ILE A 17 -9.50 -6.55 7.38
CA ILE A 17 -9.44 -5.08 7.24
C ILE A 17 -10.07 -4.39 8.45
N GLU A 18 -11.25 -4.80 8.88
CA GLU A 18 -11.97 -4.21 10.02
C GLU A 18 -11.24 -4.42 11.35
N THR A 19 -10.58 -5.60 11.53
CA THR A 19 -9.92 -5.96 12.80
C THR A 19 -8.50 -5.40 12.89
N PHE A 20 -7.73 -5.44 11.79
CA PHE A 20 -6.29 -5.14 11.80
C PHE A 20 -5.94 -3.82 11.09
N GLY A 21 -6.87 -3.21 10.35
CA GLY A 21 -6.66 -1.97 9.62
C GLY A 21 -5.39 -2.00 8.76
N THR A 22 -4.49 -1.04 8.94
CA THR A 22 -3.21 -0.96 8.21
C THR A 22 -2.19 -2.04 8.58
N ASN A 23 -2.44 -2.82 9.66
CA ASN A 23 -1.59 -3.92 10.13
C ASN A 23 -2.06 -5.30 9.62
N ASP A 24 -3.06 -5.37 8.74
CA ASP A 24 -3.62 -6.60 8.18
C ASP A 24 -2.56 -7.53 7.58
N LYS A 25 -1.59 -6.98 6.86
CA LYS A 25 -0.47 -7.73 6.25
C LYS A 25 0.47 -8.32 7.29
N LEU A 26 0.77 -7.57 8.35
CA LEU A 26 1.60 -8.06 9.45
C LEU A 26 0.89 -9.19 10.20
N ALA A 27 -0.41 -9.02 10.47
CA ALA A 27 -1.26 -10.03 11.08
C ALA A 27 -1.33 -11.31 10.22
N LEU A 28 -1.47 -11.18 8.90
CA LEU A 28 -1.48 -12.31 7.97
C LEU A 28 -0.15 -13.07 8.00
N VAL A 29 0.98 -12.37 7.95
CA VAL A 29 2.32 -13.00 7.98
C VAL A 29 2.53 -13.70 9.31
N ALA A 30 2.24 -13.04 10.44
CA ALA A 30 2.36 -13.62 11.78
C ALA A 30 1.44 -14.83 11.95
N GLY A 31 0.17 -14.74 11.55
CA GLY A 31 -0.78 -15.82 11.56
C GLY A 31 -0.35 -17.02 10.71
N THR A 32 0.19 -16.77 9.52
CA THR A 32 0.73 -17.81 8.65
C THR A 32 1.91 -18.54 9.30
N LEU A 33 2.82 -17.82 9.96
CA LEU A 33 3.96 -18.41 10.68
C LEU A 33 3.51 -19.24 11.86
N VAL A 34 2.57 -18.74 12.67
CA VAL A 34 2.02 -19.45 13.82
C VAL A 34 1.30 -20.73 13.37
N LEU A 35 0.42 -20.63 12.38
CA LEU A 35 -0.32 -21.79 11.84
C LEU A 35 0.63 -22.83 11.25
N SER A 36 1.66 -22.40 10.51
CA SER A 36 2.67 -23.29 9.95
C SER A 36 3.48 -23.99 11.07
N GLY A 37 3.80 -23.28 12.15
CA GLY A 37 4.45 -23.83 13.34
C GLY A 37 3.59 -24.89 14.05
N VAL A 38 2.32 -24.59 14.24
CA VAL A 38 1.34 -25.54 14.84
C VAL A 38 1.19 -26.78 13.97
N LEU A 39 1.02 -26.60 12.66
CA LEU A 39 0.93 -27.71 11.71
C LEU A 39 2.21 -28.56 11.72
N GLY A 40 3.37 -27.93 11.74
CA GLY A 40 4.67 -28.60 11.87
C GLY A 40 4.78 -29.41 13.16
N ALA A 41 4.32 -28.87 14.28
CA ALA A 41 4.29 -29.57 15.57
C ALA A 41 3.36 -30.81 15.54
N VAL A 42 2.16 -30.66 14.98
CA VAL A 42 1.20 -31.75 14.80
C VAL A 42 1.77 -32.86 13.92
N LEU A 43 2.36 -32.49 12.77
CA LEU A 43 3.04 -33.46 11.87
C LEU A 43 4.21 -34.15 12.57
N GLY A 44 4.97 -33.42 13.39
CA GLY A 44 6.03 -34.00 14.23
C GLY A 44 5.50 -35.05 15.25
N LEU A 45 4.38 -34.76 15.91
CA LEU A 45 3.73 -35.70 16.80
C LEU A 45 3.21 -36.95 16.07
N VAL A 46 2.60 -36.77 14.90
CA VAL A 46 2.14 -37.86 14.03
C VAL A 46 3.32 -38.72 13.58
N ALA A 47 4.43 -38.10 13.20
CA ALA A 47 5.63 -38.78 12.74
C ALA A 47 6.28 -39.67 13.80
N ARG A 48 6.10 -39.37 15.08
CA ARG A 48 6.57 -40.25 16.17
C ARG A 48 5.92 -41.66 16.14
N ARG A 49 4.68 -41.78 15.70
CA ARG A 49 3.94 -43.03 15.57
C ARG A 49 3.90 -43.55 14.13
N ARG A 50 3.87 -42.66 13.15
CA ARG A 50 3.75 -42.96 11.72
C ARG A 50 4.71 -42.10 10.89
N PRO A 51 6.03 -42.44 10.82
CA PRO A 51 7.05 -41.61 10.20
C PRO A 51 6.76 -41.27 8.73
N ARG A 52 6.18 -42.22 7.98
CA ARG A 52 5.79 -41.97 6.58
C ARG A 52 4.68 -40.94 6.47
N ALA A 53 3.68 -40.97 7.34
CA ALA A 53 2.56 -40.02 7.33
C ALA A 53 3.06 -38.58 7.63
N GLY A 54 3.97 -38.41 8.59
CA GLY A 54 4.59 -37.13 8.86
C GLY A 54 5.38 -36.60 7.65
N ALA A 55 6.17 -37.47 7.00
CA ALA A 55 6.94 -37.08 5.81
C ALA A 55 6.02 -36.68 4.63
N PHE A 56 4.94 -37.42 4.39
CA PHE A 56 3.92 -37.05 3.38
C PHE A 56 3.23 -35.74 3.72
N GLY A 57 2.96 -35.44 4.99
CA GLY A 57 2.40 -34.16 5.41
C GLY A 57 3.30 -32.99 5.08
N PHE A 58 4.61 -33.09 5.37
CA PHE A 58 5.60 -32.06 5.01
C PHE A 58 5.75 -31.91 3.48
N ALA A 59 5.78 -33.01 2.73
CA ALA A 59 5.84 -32.99 1.28
C ALA A 59 4.59 -32.35 0.66
N GLY A 60 3.40 -32.66 1.19
CA GLY A 60 2.13 -32.05 0.76
C GLY A 60 2.10 -30.54 1.02
N PHE A 61 2.56 -30.11 2.20
CA PHE A 61 2.66 -28.68 2.51
C PHE A 61 3.64 -27.95 1.59
N ALA A 62 4.77 -28.56 1.26
CA ALA A 62 5.75 -28.03 0.32
C ALA A 62 5.19 -27.96 -1.11
N ALA A 63 4.42 -28.97 -1.53
CA ALA A 63 3.76 -28.99 -2.83
C ALA A 63 2.71 -27.87 -2.95
N LEU A 64 1.90 -27.64 -1.91
CA LEU A 64 0.96 -26.52 -1.85
C LEU A 64 1.69 -25.17 -1.94
N GLY A 65 2.81 -25.02 -1.25
CA GLY A 65 3.63 -23.82 -1.30
C GLY A 65 4.24 -23.59 -2.70
N ALA A 66 4.70 -24.65 -3.36
CA ALA A 66 5.26 -24.60 -4.71
C ALA A 66 4.19 -24.25 -5.77
N LEU A 67 3.00 -24.83 -5.67
CA LEU A 67 1.86 -24.52 -6.53
C LEU A 67 1.42 -23.05 -6.34
N ALA A 68 1.28 -22.60 -5.09
CA ALA A 68 0.93 -21.22 -4.79
C ALA A 68 1.97 -20.22 -5.31
N ALA A 69 3.26 -20.55 -5.22
CA ALA A 69 4.34 -19.69 -5.73
C ALA A 69 4.39 -19.64 -7.27
N GLY A 70 4.07 -20.76 -7.94
CA GLY A 70 4.08 -20.83 -9.40
C GLY A 70 2.83 -20.27 -10.06
N SER A 71 1.69 -20.23 -9.36
CA SER A 71 0.41 -19.75 -9.89
C SER A 71 0.15 -18.26 -9.66
N GLY A 72 1.02 -17.56 -8.91
CA GLY A 72 0.89 -16.13 -8.63
C GLY A 72 1.23 -15.25 -9.83
N PRO A 73 0.81 -13.97 -9.82
CA PRO A 73 1.21 -13.00 -10.83
C PRO A 73 2.75 -12.91 -10.93
N GLY A 74 3.31 -13.06 -12.13
CA GLY A 74 4.76 -13.15 -12.34
C GLY A 74 5.41 -14.46 -11.84
N GLY A 75 4.59 -15.46 -11.47
CA GLY A 75 5.06 -16.77 -11.04
C GLY A 75 5.76 -17.52 -12.18
N SER A 76 6.94 -18.07 -11.90
CA SER A 76 7.70 -18.93 -12.79
C SER A 76 7.98 -20.26 -12.11
N PHE A 77 8.46 -21.23 -12.87
CA PHE A 77 8.92 -22.51 -12.30
C PHE A 77 9.99 -22.29 -11.21
N LEU A 78 10.86 -21.30 -11.39
CA LEU A 78 11.87 -20.95 -10.40
C LEU A 78 11.30 -20.45 -9.07
N SER A 79 10.10 -19.87 -9.09
CA SER A 79 9.40 -19.41 -7.87
C SER A 79 9.00 -20.57 -6.94
N ALA A 80 8.89 -21.80 -7.45
CA ALA A 80 8.59 -22.99 -6.68
C ALA A 80 9.81 -23.57 -5.94
N VAL A 81 11.03 -23.26 -6.38
CA VAL A 81 12.28 -23.83 -5.86
C VAL A 81 12.42 -23.64 -4.34
N PRO A 82 12.19 -22.47 -3.74
CA PRO A 82 12.28 -22.29 -2.30
C PRO A 82 11.35 -23.24 -1.51
N SER A 83 10.12 -23.47 -2.00
CA SER A 83 9.16 -24.35 -1.37
C SER A 83 9.59 -25.81 -1.43
N VAL A 84 10.16 -26.23 -2.55
CA VAL A 84 10.72 -27.60 -2.71
C VAL A 84 11.91 -27.82 -1.77
N VAL A 85 12.84 -26.86 -1.74
CA VAL A 85 14.00 -26.92 -0.84
C VAL A 85 13.57 -26.97 0.62
N ALA A 86 12.60 -26.14 1.03
CA ALA A 86 12.03 -26.13 2.37
C ALA A 86 11.36 -27.48 2.71
N GLY A 87 10.67 -28.08 1.76
CA GLY A 87 10.07 -29.41 1.91
C GLY A 87 11.10 -30.51 2.14
N VAL A 88 12.14 -30.55 1.34
CA VAL A 88 13.25 -31.50 1.48
C VAL A 88 13.94 -31.32 2.84
N ALA A 89 14.28 -30.08 3.19
CA ALA A 89 14.88 -29.74 4.48
C ALA A 89 13.96 -30.13 5.67
N GLY A 90 12.66 -29.88 5.54
CA GLY A 90 11.65 -30.26 6.56
C GLY A 90 11.56 -31.76 6.77
N VAL A 91 11.52 -32.57 5.69
CA VAL A 91 11.53 -34.03 5.77
C VAL A 91 12.84 -34.57 6.33
N ALA A 92 13.98 -33.99 5.92
CA ALA A 92 15.30 -34.36 6.45
C ALA A 92 15.39 -34.06 7.96
N SER A 93 14.98 -32.88 8.39
CA SER A 93 14.94 -32.47 9.80
C SER A 93 14.01 -33.39 10.62
N LEU A 94 12.84 -33.71 10.07
CA LEU A 94 11.90 -34.63 10.71
C LEU A 94 12.53 -36.02 10.92
N ARG A 95 13.18 -36.57 9.89
CA ARG A 95 13.86 -37.86 9.99
C ARG A 95 14.98 -37.83 11.03
N LEU A 96 15.78 -36.76 11.06
CA LEU A 96 16.87 -36.56 12.02
C LEU A 96 16.32 -36.53 13.48
N LEU A 97 15.23 -35.77 13.71
CA LEU A 97 14.66 -35.59 15.05
C LEU A 97 13.85 -36.79 15.53
N VAL A 98 13.26 -37.58 14.63
CA VAL A 98 12.42 -38.75 14.94
C VAL A 98 13.21 -40.05 14.88
N ALA A 99 14.41 -40.08 14.27
CA ALA A 99 15.28 -41.26 14.23
C ALA A 99 15.60 -41.72 15.67
N ARG A 100 15.07 -42.87 16.07
CA ARG A 100 15.48 -43.51 17.29
C ARG A 100 16.90 -44.02 17.09
N PRO A 101 17.81 -43.90 18.09
CA PRO A 101 19.04 -44.68 18.05
C PRO A 101 18.65 -46.16 17.92
N ALA A 102 19.18 -46.83 16.89
CA ALA A 102 18.98 -48.27 16.72
C ALA A 102 19.31 -48.93 18.05
N ALA A 103 18.36 -49.69 18.59
CA ALA A 103 18.61 -50.49 19.77
C ALA A 103 19.75 -51.45 19.39
N LEU A 104 20.92 -51.29 20.02
CA LEU A 104 21.98 -52.28 19.94
C LEU A 104 21.37 -53.62 20.33
N PRO A 105 21.68 -54.73 19.64
CA PRO A 105 21.27 -56.04 20.03
C PRO A 105 21.61 -56.28 21.50
N PRO A 106 20.75 -56.95 22.29
CA PRO A 106 21.03 -57.16 23.71
C PRO A 106 22.38 -57.88 23.86
N PRO A 107 23.32 -57.37 24.68
CA PRO A 107 24.54 -58.09 24.97
C PRO A 107 24.13 -59.39 25.65
N VAL A 108 24.68 -60.49 25.18
CA VAL A 108 24.68 -61.79 25.80
C VAL A 108 25.00 -61.60 27.29
N ALA A 109 24.13 -62.18 28.16
CA ALA A 109 24.04 -62.05 29.61
C ALA A 109 25.40 -61.81 30.30
N ALA A 110 25.58 -60.59 30.87
CA ALA A 110 26.51 -60.29 31.94
C ALA A 110 25.72 -59.84 33.18
N PRO A 111 26.17 -60.15 34.42
CA PRO A 111 25.43 -59.88 35.64
C PRO A 111 25.19 -58.36 35.86
N PRO A 112 24.15 -57.96 36.58
CA PRO A 112 23.75 -56.57 36.71
C PRO A 112 24.75 -55.75 37.54
N SER A 113 25.40 -54.79 36.90
CA SER A 113 26.12 -53.72 37.58
C SER A 113 25.19 -52.55 37.89
N PRO A 114 25.16 -52.00 39.13
CA PRO A 114 24.15 -51.06 39.57
C PRO A 114 24.36 -49.58 39.15
N LEU A 115 25.09 -49.28 38.09
CA LEU A 115 25.36 -47.91 37.67
C LEU A 115 25.36 -47.75 36.13
N THR A 116 24.26 -48.07 35.47
CA THR A 116 23.97 -47.55 34.14
C THR A 116 22.88 -46.47 34.19
N ARG A 117 23.28 -45.20 34.32
CA ARG A 117 22.43 -44.05 34.06
C ARG A 117 22.01 -44.07 32.60
N GLY A 118 20.99 -44.88 32.29
CA GLY A 118 20.29 -44.83 31.01
C GLY A 118 19.50 -43.54 30.91
N GLY A 119 19.74 -42.72 29.91
CA GLY A 119 18.81 -41.66 29.53
C GLY A 119 19.36 -40.26 29.26
N VAL A 120 20.59 -39.94 29.69
CA VAL A 120 21.13 -38.57 29.54
C VAL A 120 21.69 -38.29 28.12
N GLY A 121 22.16 -39.34 27.40
CA GLY A 121 22.67 -39.21 26.04
C GLY A 121 21.60 -38.88 24.97
N SER A 122 20.39 -39.41 25.12
CA SER A 122 19.32 -39.21 24.15
C SER A 122 18.71 -37.79 24.18
N ARG A 123 18.59 -37.19 25.39
CA ARG A 123 18.09 -35.81 25.52
C ARG A 123 19.10 -34.77 24.99
N ARG A 124 20.39 -34.94 25.29
CA ARG A 124 21.45 -34.07 24.79
C ARG A 124 21.57 -34.17 23.28
N ALA A 125 21.52 -35.36 22.70
CA ALA A 125 21.53 -35.55 21.26
C ALA A 125 20.32 -34.93 20.56
N PHE A 126 19.14 -35.06 21.14
CA PHE A 126 17.92 -34.43 20.63
C PHE A 126 17.99 -32.90 20.68
N LEU A 127 18.42 -32.34 21.81
CA LEU A 127 18.59 -30.90 21.98
C LEU A 127 19.68 -30.36 21.05
N GLY A 128 20.79 -31.10 20.86
CA GLY A 128 21.85 -30.75 19.92
C GLY A 128 21.38 -30.78 18.46
N ALA A 129 20.61 -31.79 18.07
CA ALA A 129 20.01 -31.85 16.74
C ALA A 129 18.99 -30.71 16.51
N GLY A 130 18.15 -30.42 17.53
CA GLY A 130 17.22 -29.31 17.49
C GLY A 130 17.92 -27.95 17.34
N ALA A 131 18.99 -27.72 18.10
CA ALA A 131 19.82 -26.53 18.01
C ALA A 131 20.50 -26.41 16.63
N ALA A 132 21.01 -27.53 16.07
CA ALA A 132 21.62 -27.52 14.73
C ALA A 132 20.58 -27.19 13.64
N VAL A 133 19.36 -27.73 13.72
CA VAL A 133 18.27 -27.40 12.78
C VAL A 133 17.86 -25.91 12.91
N ALA A 134 17.75 -25.40 14.14
CA ALA A 134 17.45 -24.00 14.38
C ALA A 134 18.57 -23.07 13.85
N ALA A 135 19.80 -23.42 14.08
CA ALA A 135 20.95 -22.66 13.54
C ALA A 135 20.98 -22.68 12.01
N ALA A 136 20.75 -23.84 11.38
CA ALA A 136 20.67 -23.96 9.92
C ALA A 136 19.51 -23.11 9.35
N ALA A 137 18.35 -23.12 10.02
CA ALA A 137 17.20 -22.28 9.64
C ALA A 137 17.52 -20.79 9.77
N ALA A 138 18.19 -20.37 10.84
CA ALA A 138 18.61 -18.99 11.05
C ALA A 138 19.64 -18.54 9.99
N LEU A 139 20.62 -19.38 9.67
CA LEU A 139 21.62 -19.13 8.61
C LEU A 139 20.95 -19.05 7.23
N ALA A 140 20.01 -19.95 6.92
CA ALA A 140 19.24 -19.91 5.68
C ALA A 140 18.40 -18.62 5.58
N GLY A 141 17.77 -18.21 6.70
CA GLY A 141 17.04 -16.95 6.78
C GLY A 141 17.92 -15.71 6.59
N ALA A 142 19.09 -15.70 7.23
CA ALA A 142 20.07 -14.62 7.07
C ALA A 142 20.65 -14.59 5.64
N GLY A 143 21.00 -15.76 5.09
CA GLY A 143 21.48 -15.90 3.72
C GLY A 143 20.44 -15.46 2.69
N GLY A 144 19.16 -15.84 2.88
CA GLY A 144 18.06 -15.40 2.04
C GLY A 144 17.84 -13.89 2.10
N ARG A 145 18.02 -13.31 3.29
CA ARG A 145 17.93 -11.85 3.48
C ARG A 145 19.07 -11.11 2.78
N ALA A 146 20.31 -11.62 2.92
CA ALA A 146 21.49 -11.06 2.24
C ALA A 146 21.42 -11.23 0.71
N LEU A 147 20.90 -12.36 0.22
CA LEU A 147 20.66 -12.56 -1.20
C LEU A 147 19.62 -11.58 -1.74
N ARG A 148 18.50 -11.40 -1.00
CA ARG A 148 17.46 -10.46 -1.36
C ARG A 148 17.95 -9.02 -1.41
N SER A 149 18.86 -8.60 -0.53
CA SER A 149 19.44 -7.25 -0.56
C SER A 149 20.26 -6.99 -1.83
N ARG A 150 20.91 -8.03 -2.38
CA ARG A 150 21.65 -7.95 -3.66
C ARG A 150 20.74 -7.79 -4.89
N PHE A 151 19.49 -8.23 -4.79
CA PHE A 151 18.49 -8.08 -5.85
C PHE A 151 17.52 -6.92 -5.55
N SER A 152 17.89 -6.02 -4.65
CA SER A 152 17.09 -4.83 -4.34
C SER A 152 17.16 -3.83 -5.49
N ALA A 153 16.03 -3.28 -5.87
CA ALA A 153 15.95 -2.17 -6.81
C ALA A 153 16.47 -0.84 -6.22
N ALA A 154 16.93 -0.83 -4.96
CA ALA A 154 17.44 0.37 -4.30
C ALA A 154 18.67 0.95 -4.98
N GLU A 155 19.59 0.09 -5.43
CA GLU A 155 20.78 0.51 -6.16
C GLU A 155 20.40 1.05 -7.54
N SER A 156 19.53 0.35 -8.27
CA SER A 156 18.98 0.83 -9.54
C SER A 156 18.32 2.19 -9.38
N ARG A 157 17.49 2.37 -8.34
CA ARG A 157 16.89 3.67 -8.02
C ARG A 157 17.91 4.77 -7.74
N ALA A 158 18.96 4.46 -6.99
CA ALA A 158 20.01 5.42 -6.64
C ALA A 158 20.83 5.88 -7.87
N ASN A 159 20.92 5.03 -8.89
CA ASN A 159 21.63 5.32 -10.14
C ASN A 159 20.74 6.03 -11.18
N VAL A 160 19.43 6.08 -10.98
CA VAL A 160 18.53 6.80 -11.89
C VAL A 160 18.72 8.30 -11.75
N THR A 161 19.00 8.97 -12.85
CA THR A 161 18.95 10.43 -12.98
C THR A 161 17.66 10.82 -13.67
N LEU A 162 16.85 11.65 -13.02
CA LEU A 162 15.61 12.14 -13.62
C LEU A 162 15.90 13.08 -14.79
N PRO A 163 15.18 12.94 -15.92
CA PRO A 163 15.24 13.89 -17.01
C PRO A 163 14.70 15.26 -16.57
N ARG A 164 15.18 16.31 -17.21
CA ARG A 164 14.67 17.67 -16.97
C ARG A 164 13.44 17.91 -17.84
N PRO A 165 12.31 18.38 -17.28
CA PRO A 165 11.15 18.73 -18.07
C PRO A 165 11.48 19.91 -18.99
N ALA A 166 10.96 19.90 -20.23
CA ALA A 166 11.15 21.00 -21.17
C ALA A 166 10.56 22.32 -20.63
N ARG A 167 9.53 22.22 -19.80
CA ARG A 167 8.87 23.34 -19.12
C ARG A 167 8.71 22.99 -17.64
N PRO A 168 9.73 23.25 -16.81
CA PRO A 168 9.63 23.02 -15.38
C PRO A 168 8.56 23.92 -14.77
N LEU A 169 7.80 23.40 -13.82
CA LEU A 169 6.88 24.20 -13.03
C LEU A 169 7.68 25.16 -12.14
N PRO A 170 7.16 26.38 -11.88
CA PRO A 170 7.77 27.28 -10.93
C PRO A 170 7.85 26.64 -9.53
N ALA A 171 8.72 27.19 -8.69
CA ALA A 171 8.71 26.84 -7.26
C ALA A 171 7.31 27.07 -6.68
N VAL A 172 6.92 26.18 -5.74
CA VAL A 172 5.63 26.33 -5.04
C VAL A 172 5.62 27.68 -4.32
N PRO A 173 4.63 28.57 -4.59
CA PRO A 173 4.57 29.89 -3.97
C PRO A 173 4.34 29.79 -2.45
N ALA A 174 4.91 30.71 -1.68
CA ALA A 174 4.70 30.74 -0.22
C ALA A 174 3.23 30.97 0.17
N GLY A 175 2.44 31.64 -0.68
CA GLY A 175 1.02 31.91 -0.40
C GLY A 175 0.12 30.70 -0.35
N VAL A 176 0.57 29.51 -0.79
CA VAL A 176 -0.20 28.26 -0.67
C VAL A 176 -0.16 27.66 0.76
N GLU A 177 0.78 28.13 1.62
CA GLU A 177 0.88 27.73 3.02
C GLU A 177 0.08 28.73 3.88
N ALA A 178 -0.86 28.24 4.68
CA ALA A 178 -1.69 29.05 5.57
C ALA A 178 -0.92 29.60 6.78
N GLY A 179 0.34 29.21 6.97
CA GLY A 179 1.20 29.70 8.03
C GLY A 179 0.74 29.30 9.45
N VAL A 180 0.16 28.13 9.60
CA VAL A 180 -0.34 27.61 10.87
C VAL A 180 0.40 26.34 11.24
N ASP A 181 0.96 26.30 12.45
CA ASP A 181 1.63 25.11 12.96
C ASP A 181 0.65 23.94 13.13
N GLY A 182 1.11 22.73 12.81
CA GLY A 182 0.32 21.52 12.97
C GLY A 182 -0.54 21.14 11.76
N ILE A 183 -0.67 21.98 10.73
CA ILE A 183 -1.30 21.61 9.46
C ILE A 183 -0.37 20.71 8.66
N ALA A 184 -0.94 19.79 7.87
CA ALA A 184 -0.19 19.01 6.88
C ALA A 184 0.55 19.96 5.91
N PRO A 185 1.89 19.79 5.70
CA PRO A 185 2.65 20.65 4.79
C PRO A 185 2.06 20.56 3.38
N PHE A 186 2.06 21.68 2.63
CA PHE A 186 1.44 21.71 1.31
C PHE A 186 1.99 20.62 0.39
N VAL A 187 3.32 20.47 0.32
CA VAL A 187 3.96 19.31 -0.33
C VAL A 187 4.26 18.25 0.71
N THR A 188 3.57 17.13 0.63
CA THR A 188 3.77 16.00 1.55
C THR A 188 5.13 15.36 1.31
N PRO A 189 6.04 15.29 2.30
CA PRO A 189 7.32 14.61 2.15
C PRO A 189 7.15 13.15 1.73
N ASN A 190 8.03 12.63 0.87
CA ASN A 190 7.92 11.28 0.32
C ASN A 190 7.86 10.18 1.38
N ARG A 191 8.53 10.38 2.54
CA ARG A 191 8.49 9.43 3.68
C ARG A 191 7.14 9.39 4.38
N ASP A 192 6.40 10.51 4.36
CA ASP A 192 5.15 10.72 5.11
C ASP A 192 3.92 10.56 4.18
N PHE A 193 4.14 10.45 2.87
CA PHE A 193 3.06 10.21 1.90
C PHE A 193 2.40 8.87 2.16
N TYR A 194 1.07 8.83 2.23
CA TYR A 194 0.31 7.63 2.57
C TYR A 194 0.63 6.46 1.64
N ARG A 195 0.53 5.26 2.17
CA ARG A 195 0.79 4.03 1.42
C ARG A 195 -0.34 3.02 1.60
N ILE A 196 -1.10 2.79 0.56
CA ILE A 196 -2.09 1.70 0.43
C ILE A 196 -1.76 0.93 -0.85
N ASP A 197 -1.62 -0.37 -0.76
CA ASP A 197 -1.40 -1.29 -1.89
C ASP A 197 -1.74 -2.74 -1.49
N THR A 198 -1.90 -3.61 -2.48
CA THR A 198 -2.16 -5.04 -2.31
C THR A 198 -0.90 -5.86 -2.11
N ALA A 199 0.26 -5.30 -2.41
CA ALA A 199 1.54 -6.00 -2.35
C ALA A 199 1.94 -6.33 -0.90
N LEU A 200 2.15 -7.61 -0.59
CA LEU A 200 2.73 -8.04 0.70
C LEU A 200 4.20 -7.63 0.82
N ILE A 201 4.89 -7.66 -0.29
CA ILE A 201 6.30 -7.33 -0.42
C ILE A 201 6.40 -6.30 -1.53
N VAL A 202 7.08 -5.19 -1.24
CA VAL A 202 7.36 -4.17 -2.25
C VAL A 202 8.08 -4.81 -3.43
N PRO A 203 7.52 -4.74 -4.66
CA PRO A 203 8.20 -5.21 -5.86
C PRO A 203 9.59 -4.59 -6.01
N GLN A 204 10.53 -5.39 -6.51
CA GLN A 204 11.93 -5.01 -6.65
C GLN A 204 12.33 -5.00 -8.13
N THR A 205 11.51 -4.35 -8.96
CA THR A 205 11.80 -4.19 -10.40
C THR A 205 12.86 -3.11 -10.56
N ARG A 206 13.97 -3.45 -11.22
CA ARG A 206 15.04 -2.51 -11.55
C ARG A 206 14.63 -1.71 -12.78
N ALA A 207 15.09 -0.46 -12.90
CA ALA A 207 14.74 0.39 -14.04
C ALA A 207 15.23 -0.21 -15.38
N GLU A 208 16.43 -0.81 -15.37
CA GLU A 208 17.03 -1.46 -16.54
C GLU A 208 16.32 -2.74 -17.01
N ASP A 209 15.52 -3.37 -16.14
CA ASP A 209 14.76 -4.59 -16.43
C ASP A 209 13.27 -4.30 -16.65
N TRP A 210 12.87 -3.03 -16.53
CA TRP A 210 11.47 -2.64 -16.59
C TRP A 210 11.03 -2.26 -18.01
N THR A 211 9.82 -2.66 -18.36
CA THR A 211 9.13 -2.26 -19.59
C THR A 211 7.70 -1.85 -19.30
N LEU A 212 7.13 -1.02 -20.18
CA LEU A 212 5.73 -0.62 -20.23
C LEU A 212 5.14 -1.01 -21.58
N SER A 213 4.14 -1.87 -21.57
CA SER A 213 3.37 -2.23 -22.76
C SER A 213 2.13 -1.33 -22.86
N VAL A 214 1.81 -0.88 -24.07
CA VAL A 214 0.54 -0.23 -24.42
C VAL A 214 -0.23 -1.16 -25.35
N THR A 215 -1.39 -1.63 -24.91
CA THR A 215 -2.11 -2.76 -25.52
C THR A 215 -3.62 -2.55 -25.55
N GLY A 216 -4.35 -3.60 -25.95
CA GLY A 216 -5.81 -3.66 -25.95
C GLY A 216 -6.42 -3.12 -27.24
N MET A 217 -7.45 -2.30 -27.14
CA MET A 217 -8.13 -1.68 -28.27
C MET A 217 -7.32 -0.49 -28.82
N VAL A 218 -6.20 -0.79 -29.47
CA VAL A 218 -5.29 0.18 -30.09
C VAL A 218 -4.89 -0.27 -31.49
N ASP A 219 -4.59 0.68 -32.37
CA ASP A 219 -4.16 0.39 -33.74
C ASP A 219 -2.74 -0.18 -33.77
N GLU A 220 -1.82 0.39 -32.96
CA GLU A 220 -0.40 0.04 -32.91
C GLU A 220 0.04 -0.25 -31.48
N PRO A 221 -0.11 -1.49 -30.97
CA PRO A 221 0.43 -1.86 -29.67
C PRO A 221 1.96 -1.82 -29.69
N TYR A 222 2.57 -1.36 -28.59
CA TYR A 222 4.01 -1.25 -28.49
C TYR A 222 4.50 -1.41 -27.04
N GLU A 223 5.81 -1.53 -26.88
CA GLU A 223 6.49 -1.60 -25.59
C GLU A 223 7.59 -0.53 -25.52
N LEU A 224 7.83 0.00 -24.32
CA LEU A 224 8.87 0.95 -23.99
C LEU A 224 9.70 0.43 -22.83
N THR A 225 11.01 0.57 -22.92
CA THR A 225 11.94 0.45 -21.80
C THR A 225 11.90 1.71 -20.93
N TYR A 226 12.47 1.65 -19.73
CA TYR A 226 12.62 2.83 -18.86
C TYR A 226 13.42 3.96 -19.53
N ALA A 227 14.47 3.59 -20.26
CA ALA A 227 15.32 4.57 -20.97
C ALA A 227 14.53 5.28 -22.07
N GLU A 228 13.71 4.55 -22.85
CA GLU A 228 12.85 5.14 -23.88
C GLU A 228 11.78 6.03 -23.26
N LEU A 229 11.07 5.56 -22.20
CA LEU A 229 10.08 6.37 -21.50
C LEU A 229 10.67 7.67 -20.96
N SER A 230 11.82 7.58 -20.29
CA SER A 230 12.49 8.75 -19.70
C SER A 230 13.11 9.68 -20.75
N GLY A 231 13.27 9.22 -21.98
CA GLY A 231 13.73 10.01 -23.13
C GLY A 231 12.61 10.79 -23.86
N LEU A 232 11.33 10.53 -23.51
CA LEU A 232 10.20 11.29 -24.05
C LEU A 232 10.07 12.66 -23.38
N ASP A 233 9.15 13.49 -23.89
CA ASP A 233 8.81 14.77 -23.29
C ASP A 233 8.17 14.57 -21.91
N VAL A 234 8.96 14.80 -20.86
CA VAL A 234 8.48 14.74 -19.47
C VAL A 234 7.94 16.09 -19.01
N VAL A 235 6.91 16.03 -18.19
CA VAL A 235 6.27 17.19 -17.57
C VAL A 235 6.20 17.03 -16.07
N GLU A 236 6.08 18.15 -15.36
CA GLU A 236 5.73 18.17 -13.94
C GLU A 236 4.24 18.45 -13.75
N ALA A 237 3.64 17.89 -12.73
CA ALA A 237 2.28 18.19 -12.29
C ALA A 237 2.16 18.12 -10.76
N ASP A 238 1.53 19.13 -10.18
CA ASP A 238 1.21 19.21 -8.77
C ASP A 238 -0.17 18.56 -8.54
N ILE A 239 -0.20 17.36 -7.96
CA ILE A 239 -1.41 16.55 -7.85
C ILE A 239 -1.58 16.05 -6.40
N THR A 240 -2.77 16.28 -5.84
CA THR A 240 -3.23 15.67 -4.60
C THR A 240 -3.88 14.33 -4.92
N MET A 241 -3.42 13.28 -4.27
CA MET A 241 -4.00 11.95 -4.35
C MET A 241 -4.78 11.62 -3.08
N THR A 242 -5.91 10.95 -3.24
CA THR A 242 -6.75 10.51 -2.11
C THR A 242 -7.06 9.02 -2.25
N CYS A 243 -6.92 8.27 -1.17
CA CYS A 243 -7.38 6.88 -1.12
C CYS A 243 -8.90 6.83 -0.91
N VAL A 244 -9.57 5.87 -1.54
CA VAL A 244 -11.01 5.62 -1.30
C VAL A 244 -11.27 5.20 0.16
N SER A 245 -10.30 4.54 0.78
CA SER A 245 -10.36 4.11 2.19
C SER A 245 -10.14 5.26 3.18
N ASN A 246 -9.98 6.50 2.70
CA ASN A 246 -9.87 7.67 3.56
C ASN A 246 -11.20 7.95 4.25
N PRO A 247 -11.34 7.75 5.57
CA PRO A 247 -12.55 8.13 6.28
C PRO A 247 -12.67 9.66 6.34
N VAL A 248 -13.82 10.15 6.74
CA VAL A 248 -13.98 11.59 7.03
C VAL A 248 -12.97 12.01 8.11
N GLY A 249 -12.16 13.03 7.82
CA GLY A 249 -11.09 13.48 8.70
C GLY A 249 -9.82 12.61 8.70
N GLY A 250 -9.72 11.62 7.80
CA GLY A 250 -8.57 10.71 7.73
C GLY A 250 -7.33 11.32 7.07
N ASP A 251 -6.23 10.58 7.15
CA ASP A 251 -4.88 10.99 6.70
C ASP A 251 -4.43 10.31 5.39
N LEU A 252 -5.33 9.54 4.73
CA LEU A 252 -5.01 8.86 3.48
C LEU A 252 -5.18 9.79 2.27
N VAL A 253 -4.61 10.97 2.37
CA VAL A 253 -4.54 12.00 1.33
C VAL A 253 -3.17 12.67 1.40
N GLY A 254 -2.62 13.06 0.25
CA GLY A 254 -1.32 13.72 0.20
C GLY A 254 -1.12 14.43 -1.13
N HIS A 255 -0.33 15.50 -1.11
CA HIS A 255 0.01 16.30 -2.28
C HIS A 255 1.48 16.13 -2.62
N ALA A 256 1.80 15.97 -3.90
CA ALA A 256 3.17 15.88 -4.38
C ALA A 256 3.30 16.50 -5.78
N ARG A 257 4.53 16.94 -6.10
CA ARG A 257 4.94 17.25 -7.47
C ARG A 257 5.43 15.98 -8.14
N TRP A 258 4.73 15.59 -9.19
CA TRP A 258 5.04 14.41 -9.99
C TRP A 258 5.75 14.77 -11.25
N LEU A 259 6.75 13.98 -11.66
CA LEU A 259 7.44 14.08 -12.94
C LEU A 259 7.16 12.82 -13.76
N GLY A 260 6.73 12.98 -15.00
CA GLY A 260 6.47 11.84 -15.87
C GLY A 260 6.04 12.24 -17.28
N VAL A 261 5.67 11.25 -18.06
CA VAL A 261 5.14 11.42 -19.42
C VAL A 261 3.62 11.47 -19.34
N LEU A 262 3.01 12.39 -20.09
CA LEU A 262 1.55 12.46 -20.19
C LEU A 262 1.01 11.17 -20.80
N THR A 263 0.05 10.56 -20.12
CA THR A 263 -0.56 9.30 -20.57
C THR A 263 -1.18 9.44 -21.95
N ARG A 264 -1.78 10.60 -22.28
CA ARG A 264 -2.35 10.88 -23.60
C ARG A 264 -1.31 10.76 -24.72
N ASP A 265 -0.06 11.21 -24.50
CA ASP A 265 0.98 11.18 -25.54
C ASP A 265 1.37 9.71 -25.86
N LEU A 266 1.34 8.84 -24.84
CA LEU A 266 1.52 7.40 -25.03
C LEU A 266 0.34 6.76 -25.76
N LEU A 267 -0.88 7.19 -25.45
CA LEU A 267 -2.09 6.69 -26.10
C LEU A 267 -2.21 7.17 -27.56
N ASP A 268 -1.91 8.43 -27.82
CA ASP A 268 -1.94 9.00 -29.20
C ASP A 268 -0.99 8.24 -30.14
N ARG A 269 0.17 7.81 -29.62
CA ARG A 269 1.09 6.94 -30.37
C ARG A 269 0.48 5.56 -30.67
N ALA A 270 -0.32 5.02 -29.76
CA ALA A 270 -0.94 3.71 -29.92
C ALA A 270 -2.20 3.74 -30.80
N GLY A 271 -2.88 4.87 -30.92
CA GLY A 271 -4.13 5.04 -31.64
C GLY A 271 -5.31 4.28 -31.02
N PRO A 272 -5.96 4.84 -29.96
CA PRO A 272 -7.10 4.16 -29.32
C PRO A 272 -8.25 3.90 -30.30
N GLY A 273 -8.73 2.67 -30.32
CA GLY A 273 -9.80 2.19 -31.19
C GLY A 273 -11.15 2.81 -30.85
N ARG A 274 -12.04 2.86 -31.84
CA ARG A 274 -13.40 3.40 -31.66
C ARG A 274 -14.18 2.57 -30.66
N GLY A 275 -14.86 3.25 -29.72
CA GLY A 275 -15.71 2.63 -28.71
C GLY A 275 -14.96 2.22 -27.44
N ALA A 276 -13.65 2.41 -27.36
CA ALA A 276 -12.92 2.29 -26.12
C ALA A 276 -13.33 3.39 -25.16
N ASP A 277 -13.66 3.05 -23.91
CA ASP A 277 -14.08 4.00 -22.88
C ASP A 277 -13.36 3.85 -21.54
N GLN A 278 -12.47 2.83 -21.41
CA GLN A 278 -11.71 2.56 -20.20
C GLN A 278 -10.22 2.42 -20.51
N LEU A 279 -9.39 3.03 -19.64
CA LEU A 279 -7.95 2.76 -19.56
C LEU A 279 -7.65 1.96 -18.31
N VAL A 280 -6.98 0.82 -18.48
CA VAL A 280 -6.58 -0.08 -17.39
C VAL A 280 -5.07 0.00 -17.20
N GLY A 281 -4.63 0.25 -15.96
CA GLY A 281 -3.23 0.14 -15.56
C GLY A 281 -2.98 -1.19 -14.83
N ARG A 282 -1.96 -1.96 -15.26
CA ARG A 282 -1.58 -3.24 -14.66
C ARG A 282 -0.23 -3.13 -13.96
N SER A 283 -0.10 -3.79 -12.84
CA SER A 283 1.09 -3.79 -11.98
C SER A 283 1.80 -5.14 -11.98
N THR A 284 3.10 -5.14 -11.69
CA THR A 284 3.90 -6.35 -11.50
C THR A 284 3.37 -7.29 -10.40
N ASP A 285 2.64 -6.78 -9.40
CA ASP A 285 2.04 -7.57 -8.33
C ASP A 285 0.65 -8.14 -8.68
N GLY A 286 0.18 -7.88 -9.91
CA GLY A 286 -1.13 -8.33 -10.41
C GLY A 286 -2.30 -7.40 -10.04
N TYR A 287 -2.03 -6.27 -9.41
CA TYR A 287 -3.03 -5.24 -9.18
C TYR A 287 -3.44 -4.57 -10.49
N THR A 288 -4.72 -4.19 -10.59
CA THR A 288 -5.26 -3.45 -11.73
C THR A 288 -6.10 -2.28 -11.24
N CYS A 289 -5.92 -1.11 -11.85
CA CYS A 289 -6.89 -0.02 -11.81
C CYS A 289 -7.65 0.05 -13.14
N GLY A 290 -8.71 0.88 -13.21
CA GLY A 290 -9.42 1.12 -14.47
C GLY A 290 -10.30 2.35 -14.33
N PHE A 291 -10.14 3.32 -15.24
CA PHE A 291 -10.82 4.61 -15.20
C PHE A 291 -11.27 5.06 -16.60
N PRO A 292 -12.18 6.06 -16.67
CA PRO A 292 -12.63 6.56 -17.97
C PRO A 292 -11.46 7.03 -18.84
N LEU A 293 -11.38 6.52 -20.06
CA LEU A 293 -10.32 6.86 -21.02
C LEU A 293 -10.23 8.37 -21.25
N ALA A 294 -11.37 9.08 -21.27
CA ALA A 294 -11.41 10.54 -21.38
C ALA A 294 -10.58 11.24 -20.29
N ALA A 295 -10.48 10.69 -19.08
CA ALA A 295 -9.69 11.30 -18.01
C ALA A 295 -8.17 11.30 -18.30
N ALA A 296 -7.68 10.43 -19.18
CA ALA A 296 -6.29 10.47 -19.65
C ALA A 296 -6.00 11.65 -20.57
N TYR A 297 -7.03 12.22 -21.20
CA TYR A 297 -6.94 13.36 -22.12
C TYR A 297 -7.27 14.71 -21.46
N ASP A 298 -8.28 14.71 -20.62
CA ASP A 298 -8.85 15.94 -20.03
C ASP A 298 -8.01 16.50 -18.87
N ARG A 299 -7.03 15.72 -18.36
CA ARG A 299 -6.28 16.02 -17.14
C ARG A 299 -4.79 15.72 -17.31
N PRO A 300 -3.93 16.24 -16.43
CA PRO A 300 -2.51 15.88 -16.42
C PRO A 300 -2.30 14.46 -15.83
N CYS A 301 -2.85 13.44 -16.51
CA CYS A 301 -2.63 12.04 -16.18
C CYS A 301 -1.21 11.65 -16.58
N LEU A 302 -0.44 11.07 -15.65
CA LEU A 302 0.98 10.79 -15.84
C LEU A 302 1.33 9.31 -15.67
N VAL A 303 2.20 8.82 -16.55
CA VAL A 303 3.10 7.73 -16.19
C VAL A 303 4.30 8.37 -15.50
N ALA A 304 4.22 8.48 -14.18
CA ALA A 304 5.18 9.18 -13.34
C ALA A 304 6.41 8.31 -13.07
N ILE A 305 7.60 8.93 -13.15
CA ILE A 305 8.92 8.34 -12.85
C ILE A 305 9.61 9.05 -11.69
N GLY A 306 9.13 10.24 -11.31
CA GLY A 306 9.65 11.06 -10.22
C GLY A 306 8.56 11.59 -9.30
N MET A 307 8.93 11.91 -8.06
CA MET A 307 8.07 12.44 -7.01
C MET A 307 8.87 13.39 -6.14
N ASN A 308 8.42 14.65 -6.03
CA ASN A 308 9.07 15.70 -5.24
C ASN A 308 10.57 15.87 -5.57
N GLY A 309 10.94 15.85 -6.86
CA GLY A 309 12.29 16.10 -7.35
C GLY A 309 13.27 14.91 -7.24
N GLU A 310 12.81 13.72 -6.79
CA GLU A 310 13.63 12.50 -6.75
C GLU A 310 12.96 11.33 -7.50
N PRO A 311 13.73 10.31 -7.94
CA PRO A 311 13.16 9.09 -8.50
C PRO A 311 12.14 8.51 -7.53
N LEU A 312 11.05 7.93 -8.05
CA LEU A 312 9.99 7.35 -7.20
C LEU A 312 10.58 6.49 -6.08
N PRO A 313 10.18 6.67 -4.81
CA PRO A 313 10.52 5.71 -3.78
C PRO A 313 10.00 4.30 -4.14
N LEU A 314 10.74 3.24 -3.82
CA LEU A 314 10.33 1.86 -4.10
C LEU A 314 8.91 1.56 -3.61
N ARG A 315 8.57 2.06 -2.41
CA ARG A 315 7.25 1.90 -1.79
C ARG A 315 6.13 2.70 -2.49
N HIS A 316 6.49 3.67 -3.30
CA HIS A 316 5.57 4.52 -4.04
C HIS A 316 5.50 4.21 -5.53
N GLY A 317 6.13 3.10 -5.98
CA GLY A 317 5.90 2.55 -7.30
C GLY A 317 7.06 2.63 -8.28
N PHE A 318 8.33 2.78 -7.79
CA PHE A 318 9.51 2.72 -8.66
C PHE A 318 9.51 1.43 -9.53
N PRO A 319 9.88 1.46 -10.84
CA PRO A 319 10.43 2.62 -11.56
C PRO A 319 9.37 3.56 -12.14
N ALA A 320 8.12 3.12 -12.35
CA ALA A 320 7.05 3.96 -12.87
C ALA A 320 5.70 3.64 -12.26
N ARG A 321 4.84 4.66 -12.16
CA ARG A 321 3.47 4.53 -11.68
C ARG A 321 2.51 5.37 -12.48
N LEU A 322 1.27 4.95 -12.54
CA LEU A 322 0.17 5.76 -13.06
C LEU A 322 -0.36 6.70 -11.95
N VAL A 323 -0.58 7.96 -12.31
CA VAL A 323 -1.19 8.99 -11.46
C VAL A 323 -2.24 9.73 -12.27
N THR A 324 -3.51 9.59 -11.88
CA THR A 324 -4.65 10.25 -12.54
C THR A 324 -5.35 11.15 -11.53
N PRO A 325 -5.34 12.49 -11.72
CA PRO A 325 -6.03 13.39 -10.82
C PRO A 325 -7.55 13.26 -10.92
N GLY A 326 -8.27 13.64 -9.87
CA GLY A 326 -9.73 13.72 -9.84
C GLY A 326 -10.47 12.42 -9.64
N VAL A 327 -9.77 11.29 -9.56
CA VAL A 327 -10.34 9.97 -9.22
C VAL A 327 -9.59 9.35 -8.04
N TYR A 328 -10.29 8.57 -7.23
CA TYR A 328 -9.63 7.88 -6.12
C TYR A 328 -8.52 6.94 -6.62
N GLY A 329 -7.46 6.78 -5.82
CA GLY A 329 -6.27 6.05 -6.21
C GLY A 329 -6.50 4.62 -6.70
N TYR A 330 -7.56 3.92 -6.21
CA TYR A 330 -7.86 2.57 -6.68
C TYR A 330 -8.42 2.52 -8.11
N VAL A 331 -8.96 3.63 -8.59
CA VAL A 331 -9.51 3.76 -9.95
C VAL A 331 -8.42 4.21 -10.92
N GLY A 332 -7.62 5.24 -10.55
CA GLY A 332 -6.72 5.92 -11.48
C GLY A 332 -5.24 5.82 -11.14
N SER A 333 -4.80 4.94 -10.25
CA SER A 333 -3.40 4.88 -9.86
C SER A 333 -2.90 3.45 -9.71
N THR A 334 -1.81 3.14 -10.41
CA THR A 334 -1.14 1.84 -10.35
C THR A 334 0.33 2.05 -10.06
N LYS A 335 0.80 1.53 -8.92
CA LYS A 335 2.23 1.46 -8.59
C LYS A 335 2.88 0.30 -9.34
N TRP A 336 4.19 0.41 -9.62
CA TRP A 336 4.94 -0.64 -10.35
C TRP A 336 4.26 -1.03 -11.66
N LEU A 337 3.86 0.00 -12.40
CA LEU A 337 3.12 -0.10 -13.65
C LEU A 337 3.94 -0.86 -14.71
N THR A 338 3.30 -1.79 -15.41
CA THR A 338 3.91 -2.56 -16.53
C THR A 338 3.08 -2.53 -17.79
N GLU A 339 1.81 -2.16 -17.70
CA GLU A 339 0.94 -2.16 -18.88
C GLU A 339 -0.16 -1.10 -18.75
N LEU A 340 -0.44 -0.45 -19.86
CA LEU A 340 -1.63 0.36 -20.12
C LEU A 340 -2.47 -0.36 -21.17
N GLU A 341 -3.64 -0.85 -20.79
CA GLU A 341 -4.57 -1.53 -21.69
C GLU A 341 -5.79 -0.65 -21.97
N VAL A 342 -6.01 -0.35 -23.23
CA VAL A 342 -7.22 0.35 -23.70
C VAL A 342 -8.33 -0.68 -23.91
N THR A 343 -9.49 -0.46 -23.25
CA THR A 343 -10.61 -1.44 -23.26
C THR A 343 -11.96 -0.74 -23.04
N THR A 344 -12.98 -1.48 -22.64
CA THR A 344 -14.29 -0.94 -22.26
C THR A 344 -14.66 -1.38 -20.85
N PHE A 345 -15.52 -0.58 -20.18
CA PHE A 345 -16.06 -0.96 -18.86
C PHE A 345 -16.90 -2.24 -18.90
N ASP A 346 -17.48 -2.57 -20.05
CA ASP A 346 -18.24 -3.82 -20.21
C ASP A 346 -17.34 -5.05 -20.34
N ALA A 347 -16.10 -4.88 -20.85
CA ALA A 347 -15.16 -5.97 -21.07
C ALA A 347 -14.31 -6.29 -19.84
N PHE A 348 -14.05 -5.31 -18.97
CA PHE A 348 -13.10 -5.49 -17.87
C PHE A 348 -13.51 -4.82 -16.58
N ASP A 349 -13.60 -5.63 -15.51
CA ASP A 349 -13.69 -5.19 -14.12
C ASP A 349 -12.32 -5.19 -13.46
N GLN A 350 -11.85 -4.04 -12.99
CA GLN A 350 -10.60 -3.91 -12.25
C GLN A 350 -10.68 -4.56 -10.84
N TYR A 351 -9.54 -4.67 -10.18
CA TYR A 351 -9.36 -5.43 -8.95
C TYR A 351 -10.42 -5.15 -7.86
N TRP A 352 -10.75 -3.87 -7.59
CA TRP A 352 -11.67 -3.49 -6.51
C TRP A 352 -13.14 -3.51 -6.93
N VAL A 353 -13.46 -3.37 -8.23
CA VAL A 353 -14.85 -3.49 -8.73
C VAL A 353 -15.37 -4.90 -8.44
N ARG A 354 -14.57 -5.92 -8.70
CA ARG A 354 -14.91 -7.31 -8.35
C ARG A 354 -15.13 -7.51 -6.85
N ARG A 355 -14.71 -6.56 -6.01
CA ARG A 355 -14.85 -6.58 -4.54
C ARG A 355 -15.93 -5.64 -4.02
N GLY A 356 -16.74 -5.05 -4.92
CA GLY A 356 -17.92 -4.25 -4.58
C GLY A 356 -17.69 -2.74 -4.52
N TYR A 357 -16.53 -2.26 -4.99
CA TYR A 357 -16.30 -0.83 -5.18
C TYR A 357 -16.84 -0.35 -6.52
N ALA A 358 -17.13 0.93 -6.65
CA ALA A 358 -17.62 1.53 -7.87
C ALA A 358 -16.56 1.50 -9.00
N ALA A 359 -17.00 1.29 -10.24
CA ALA A 359 -16.11 1.32 -11.41
C ALA A 359 -15.64 2.75 -11.73
N ARG A 360 -16.45 3.73 -11.40
CA ARG A 360 -16.16 5.16 -11.56
C ARG A 360 -16.28 5.81 -10.20
N ALA A 361 -15.22 6.43 -9.70
CA ALA A 361 -15.18 7.03 -8.37
C ALA A 361 -14.42 8.36 -8.42
N PRO A 362 -15.10 9.44 -8.82
CA PRO A 362 -14.55 10.79 -8.71
C PRO A 362 -14.35 11.14 -7.24
N ILE A 363 -13.27 11.87 -6.95
CA ILE A 363 -12.97 12.32 -5.59
C ILE A 363 -14.06 13.29 -5.12
N LYS A 364 -14.62 13.01 -3.93
CA LYS A 364 -15.62 13.83 -3.27
C LYS A 364 -14.98 15.07 -2.65
N THR A 365 -15.72 16.18 -2.60
CA THR A 365 -15.33 17.41 -1.90
C THR A 365 -15.24 17.15 -0.41
N MET A 366 -14.09 17.45 0.21
CA MET A 366 -13.82 17.19 1.60
C MET A 366 -13.00 18.30 2.24
N ALA A 367 -13.22 18.52 3.54
CA ALA A 367 -12.37 19.35 4.40
C ALA A 367 -11.96 18.54 5.63
N ARG A 368 -10.78 18.87 6.18
CA ARG A 368 -10.20 18.25 7.36
C ARG A 368 -9.58 19.31 8.26
N ILE A 369 -9.81 19.19 9.56
CA ILE A 369 -9.11 19.94 10.60
C ILE A 369 -7.85 19.16 10.98
N ASP A 370 -6.68 19.78 10.90
CA ASP A 370 -5.40 19.20 11.29
C ASP A 370 -4.96 19.67 12.68
N THR A 371 -5.32 20.93 13.04
CA THR A 371 -5.01 21.57 14.32
C THR A 371 -6.18 22.43 14.78
N PRO A 372 -6.54 22.45 16.09
CA PRO A 372 -6.06 21.52 17.12
C PRO A 372 -6.53 20.08 16.85
N ARG A 373 -5.86 19.11 17.46
CA ARG A 373 -6.24 17.71 17.34
C ARG A 373 -7.37 17.37 18.30
N SER A 374 -8.13 16.34 17.99
CA SER A 374 -9.20 15.85 18.86
C SER A 374 -8.65 15.54 20.27
N PHE A 375 -9.35 16.04 21.28
CA PHE A 375 -8.97 15.94 22.72
C PHE A 375 -7.64 16.61 23.08
N GLU A 376 -7.03 17.39 22.20
CA GLU A 376 -5.87 18.20 22.54
C GLU A 376 -6.31 19.33 23.50
N PRO A 377 -5.65 19.51 24.66
CA PRO A 377 -5.92 20.63 25.54
C PRO A 377 -5.35 21.92 24.96
N VAL A 378 -6.18 22.94 24.83
CA VAL A 378 -5.78 24.28 24.39
C VAL A 378 -6.11 25.30 25.48
N ALA A 379 -5.32 26.38 25.55
CA ALA A 379 -5.59 27.48 26.47
C ALA A 379 -6.72 28.37 25.94
N ALA A 380 -7.51 28.97 26.84
CA ALA A 380 -8.51 29.96 26.46
C ALA A 380 -7.86 31.20 25.84
N GLY A 381 -8.59 31.83 24.92
CA GLY A 381 -8.14 33.00 24.16
C GLY A 381 -8.09 32.70 22.66
N ARG A 382 -7.24 33.39 21.93
CA ARG A 382 -7.13 33.26 20.49
C ARG A 382 -6.44 31.94 20.12
N VAL A 383 -7.20 31.03 19.53
CA VAL A 383 -6.75 29.71 19.00
C VAL A 383 -6.86 29.73 17.48
N VAL A 384 -5.81 29.30 16.80
CA VAL A 384 -5.87 29.13 15.34
C VAL A 384 -6.26 27.71 15.02
N VAL A 385 -7.40 27.54 14.34
CA VAL A 385 -7.85 26.28 13.78
C VAL A 385 -7.40 26.22 12.33
N GLY A 386 -6.88 25.08 11.86
CA GLY A 386 -6.44 24.99 10.47
C GLY A 386 -6.41 23.58 9.93
N GLY A 387 -6.31 23.48 8.62
CA GLY A 387 -6.29 22.20 7.93
C GLY A 387 -6.26 22.30 6.43
N VAL A 388 -6.72 21.24 5.76
CA VAL A 388 -6.74 21.12 4.30
C VAL A 388 -8.13 20.81 3.78
N ALA A 389 -8.42 21.24 2.56
CA ALA A 389 -9.63 20.88 1.83
C ALA A 389 -9.26 20.50 0.39
N TRP A 390 -10.02 19.58 -0.21
CA TRP A 390 -9.75 19.09 -1.57
C TRP A 390 -11.02 18.73 -2.33
N ALA A 391 -10.97 18.99 -3.64
CA ALA A 391 -11.97 18.60 -4.63
C ALA A 391 -11.30 18.60 -6.00
N GLN A 392 -10.39 17.67 -6.24
CA GLN A 392 -9.57 17.65 -7.47
C GLN A 392 -10.44 17.78 -8.72
N THR A 393 -9.89 18.44 -9.73
CA THR A 393 -10.50 18.94 -10.97
C THR A 393 -11.48 20.10 -10.80
N ARG A 394 -11.98 20.38 -9.60
CA ARG A 394 -12.92 21.49 -9.32
C ARG A 394 -12.28 22.63 -8.51
N GLY A 395 -11.27 22.29 -7.69
CA GLY A 395 -10.67 23.22 -6.73
C GLY A 395 -11.58 23.48 -5.52
N ILE A 396 -11.12 24.33 -4.60
CA ILE A 396 -11.87 24.73 -3.39
C ILE A 396 -12.15 26.23 -3.45
N GLU A 397 -13.43 26.58 -3.39
CA GLU A 397 -13.90 27.98 -3.40
C GLU A 397 -14.04 28.54 -1.98
N ALA A 398 -14.58 27.74 -1.04
CA ALA A 398 -14.72 28.14 0.35
C ALA A 398 -14.54 26.98 1.31
N VAL A 399 -14.10 27.30 2.52
CA VAL A 399 -14.15 26.43 3.69
C VAL A 399 -14.92 27.17 4.78
N GLU A 400 -15.83 26.47 5.43
CA GLU A 400 -16.67 27.01 6.47
C GLU A 400 -16.51 26.17 7.73
N ILE A 401 -16.37 26.81 8.88
CA ILE A 401 -16.22 26.17 10.17
C ILE A 401 -17.35 26.59 11.11
N ARG A 402 -17.78 25.68 11.95
CA ARG A 402 -18.78 25.90 12.99
C ARG A 402 -18.23 25.47 14.33
N VAL A 403 -18.40 26.31 15.33
CA VAL A 403 -18.11 26.02 16.74
C VAL A 403 -19.43 25.70 17.42
N ASP A 404 -19.53 24.55 18.05
CA ASP A 404 -20.71 24.04 18.74
C ASP A 404 -21.97 24.07 17.84
N ASP A 405 -23.11 24.55 18.34
CA ASP A 405 -24.36 24.70 17.60
C ASP A 405 -24.49 26.09 16.94
N GLY A 406 -23.39 26.85 16.82
CA GLY A 406 -23.39 28.18 16.20
C GLY A 406 -23.58 28.13 14.66
N GLU A 407 -23.50 29.29 14.04
CA GLU A 407 -23.54 29.43 12.58
C GLU A 407 -22.19 29.04 11.94
N PHE A 408 -22.22 28.54 10.71
CA PHE A 408 -21.01 28.35 9.94
C PHE A 408 -20.39 29.69 9.55
N GLN A 409 -19.11 29.84 9.84
CA GLN A 409 -18.32 31.03 9.54
C GLN A 409 -17.27 30.72 8.47
N PRO A 410 -16.95 31.67 7.60
CA PRO A 410 -15.93 31.47 6.57
C PRO A 410 -14.54 31.37 7.19
N ALA A 411 -13.76 30.40 6.75
CA ALA A 411 -12.33 30.30 7.03
C ALA A 411 -11.54 31.09 5.99
N GLU A 412 -10.36 31.60 6.39
CA GLU A 412 -9.39 32.20 5.47
C GLU A 412 -8.68 31.09 4.67
N LEU A 413 -8.64 31.24 3.36
CA LEU A 413 -8.02 30.28 2.45
C LEU A 413 -6.64 30.75 2.03
N ALA A 414 -5.65 29.86 2.04
CA ALA A 414 -4.39 30.06 1.35
C ALA A 414 -4.60 30.09 -0.18
N ASP A 415 -3.58 30.46 -0.95
CA ASP A 415 -3.67 30.51 -2.41
C ASP A 415 -3.95 29.12 -3.01
N GLN A 416 -4.74 29.07 -4.07
CA GLN A 416 -4.99 27.84 -4.84
C GLN A 416 -3.88 27.67 -5.87
N LEU A 417 -3.03 26.63 -5.73
CA LEU A 417 -1.97 26.37 -6.72
C LEU A 417 -2.57 25.90 -8.06
N SER A 418 -3.48 24.93 -8.00
CA SER A 418 -4.20 24.41 -9.17
C SER A 418 -5.50 23.74 -8.72
N THR A 419 -6.39 23.42 -9.65
CA THR A 419 -7.61 22.63 -9.35
C THR A 419 -7.30 21.19 -8.96
N GLU A 420 -6.07 20.69 -9.25
CA GLU A 420 -5.62 19.33 -8.92
C GLU A 420 -4.96 19.26 -7.53
N SER A 421 -4.70 20.41 -6.91
CA SER A 421 -4.09 20.49 -5.58
C SER A 421 -5.14 20.72 -4.50
N TRP A 422 -4.86 20.20 -3.30
CA TRP A 422 -5.58 20.60 -2.11
C TRP A 422 -5.33 22.08 -1.79
N ARG A 423 -6.11 22.64 -0.87
CA ARG A 423 -5.99 24.03 -0.43
C ARG A 423 -5.91 24.05 1.09
N GLN A 424 -4.95 24.74 1.66
CA GLN A 424 -4.85 24.96 3.09
C GLN A 424 -5.80 26.10 3.49
N TRP A 425 -6.26 26.07 4.76
CA TRP A 425 -7.16 27.06 5.33
C TRP A 425 -6.87 27.26 6.80
N ARG A 426 -7.25 28.43 7.33
CA ARG A 426 -7.16 28.79 8.74
C ARG A 426 -8.40 29.51 9.19
N PHE A 427 -8.65 29.45 10.52
CA PHE A 427 -9.74 30.17 11.19
C PHE A 427 -9.28 30.60 12.57
N ASP A 428 -9.37 31.92 12.87
CA ASP A 428 -9.06 32.47 14.18
C ASP A 428 -10.29 32.32 15.07
N TRP A 429 -10.19 31.58 16.14
CA TRP A 429 -11.23 31.27 17.09
C TRP A 429 -10.93 31.85 18.46
N ASP A 430 -11.83 32.69 19.02
CA ASP A 430 -11.78 33.14 20.40
C ASP A 430 -12.36 32.07 21.32
N ALA A 431 -11.48 31.17 21.78
CA ALA A 431 -11.84 29.97 22.53
C ALA A 431 -12.15 30.31 23.99
N THR A 432 -13.33 30.00 24.45
CA THR A 432 -13.74 30.11 25.87
C THR A 432 -13.47 28.81 26.63
N PRO A 433 -13.22 28.86 27.96
CA PRO A 433 -13.04 27.63 28.73
C PRO A 433 -14.23 26.69 28.62
N GLY A 434 -13.98 25.39 28.41
CA GLY A 434 -15.01 24.39 28.27
C GLY A 434 -14.68 23.33 27.21
N ARG A 435 -15.66 22.52 26.93
CA ARG A 435 -15.64 21.54 25.82
C ARG A 435 -16.37 22.12 24.63
N HIS A 436 -15.71 22.08 23.47
CA HIS A 436 -16.24 22.59 22.21
C HIS A 436 -16.19 21.55 21.10
N ASP A 437 -17.18 21.57 20.22
CA ASP A 437 -17.24 20.79 19.00
C ASP A 437 -16.92 21.69 17.80
N LEU A 438 -15.85 21.35 17.06
CA LEU A 438 -15.48 22.03 15.82
C LEU A 438 -15.93 21.21 14.62
N THR A 439 -16.73 21.79 13.73
CA THR A 439 -17.21 21.13 12.51
C THR A 439 -16.78 21.91 11.28
N VAL A 440 -16.20 21.22 10.28
CA VAL A 440 -15.73 21.84 9.04
C VAL A 440 -16.42 21.24 7.82
N ARG A 441 -16.67 22.08 6.80
CA ARG A 441 -17.15 21.69 5.48
C ARG A 441 -16.52 22.57 4.39
N ALA A 442 -16.44 22.05 3.16
CA ALA A 442 -15.93 22.79 2.02
C ALA A 442 -17.03 23.06 0.97
N VAL A 443 -16.78 24.08 0.14
CA VAL A 443 -17.50 24.34 -1.11
C VAL A 443 -16.46 24.25 -2.23
N ASP A 444 -16.74 23.46 -3.27
CA ASP A 444 -15.84 23.34 -4.40
C ASP A 444 -16.07 24.41 -5.46
N GLY A 445 -15.16 24.53 -6.43
CA GLY A 445 -15.19 25.55 -7.47
C GLY A 445 -16.40 25.46 -8.44
N SER A 446 -17.24 24.43 -8.34
CA SER A 446 -18.55 24.39 -9.01
C SER A 446 -19.68 25.01 -8.18
N GLY A 447 -19.38 25.47 -6.96
CA GLY A 447 -20.37 25.93 -5.98
C GLY A 447 -21.07 24.79 -5.21
N ALA A 448 -20.64 23.54 -5.42
CA ALA A 448 -21.23 22.40 -4.71
C ALA A 448 -20.65 22.30 -3.29
N ARG A 449 -21.55 22.26 -2.30
CA ARG A 449 -21.19 22.13 -0.89
C ARG A 449 -20.96 20.66 -0.54
N GLN A 450 -19.92 20.39 0.27
CA GLN A 450 -19.70 19.09 0.90
C GLN A 450 -20.95 18.62 1.63
N THR A 451 -21.41 17.41 1.33
CA THR A 451 -22.62 16.85 1.94
C THR A 451 -22.44 16.55 3.42
N GLU A 452 -23.47 16.78 4.22
CA GLU A 452 -23.53 16.37 5.62
C GLU A 452 -23.78 14.86 5.77
N ALA A 453 -24.49 14.27 4.79
CA ALA A 453 -24.87 12.87 4.82
C ALA A 453 -23.64 11.98 4.90
N ARG A 454 -23.54 11.22 6.00
CA ARG A 454 -22.43 10.29 6.24
C ARG A 454 -22.61 9.01 5.44
N SER A 455 -21.53 8.58 4.80
CA SER A 455 -21.40 7.26 4.20
C SER A 455 -20.03 6.68 4.51
N ASP A 456 -19.97 5.34 4.53
CA ASP A 456 -18.71 4.61 4.61
C ASP A 456 -17.91 4.72 3.31
N VAL A 457 -16.67 4.21 3.36
CA VAL A 457 -15.73 4.26 2.23
C VAL A 457 -16.16 3.41 1.03
N VAL A 458 -17.00 2.40 1.23
CA VAL A 458 -17.55 1.54 0.17
C VAL A 458 -18.93 2.05 -0.20
N PRO A 459 -19.27 2.18 -1.49
CA PRO A 459 -18.52 1.72 -2.68
C PRO A 459 -17.59 2.77 -3.32
N ASP A 460 -17.70 4.06 -2.99
CA ASP A 460 -17.13 5.16 -3.77
C ASP A 460 -16.51 6.27 -2.90
N GLY A 461 -16.05 5.95 -1.70
CA GLY A 461 -15.45 6.87 -0.75
C GLY A 461 -16.42 7.41 0.29
N ALA A 462 -15.88 7.73 1.47
CA ALA A 462 -16.64 8.29 2.58
C ALA A 462 -17.24 9.66 2.23
N SER A 463 -18.32 10.02 2.89
CA SER A 463 -18.89 11.36 2.86
C SER A 463 -19.34 11.80 4.25
N GLY A 464 -19.59 13.09 4.43
CA GLY A 464 -20.00 13.72 5.68
C GLY A 464 -19.04 14.82 6.10
N TRP A 465 -19.45 15.65 7.07
CA TRP A 465 -18.61 16.68 7.65
C TRP A 465 -17.67 16.09 8.72
N MET A 466 -16.44 16.60 8.82
CA MET A 466 -15.55 16.29 9.93
C MET A 466 -15.95 17.14 11.14
N SER A 467 -16.08 16.47 12.28
CA SER A 467 -16.23 17.13 13.59
C SER A 467 -15.21 16.55 14.55
N LEU A 468 -14.66 17.40 15.42
CA LEU A 468 -13.77 17.00 16.50
C LEU A 468 -14.06 17.78 17.79
N VAL A 469 -13.67 17.20 18.90
CA VAL A 469 -13.84 17.77 20.23
C VAL A 469 -12.54 18.38 20.70
N VAL A 470 -12.60 19.62 21.19
CA VAL A 470 -11.48 20.32 21.82
C VAL A 470 -11.88 20.66 23.26
N THR A 471 -10.92 20.48 24.18
CA THR A 471 -11.08 20.93 25.57
C THR A 471 -10.24 22.18 25.78
N VAL A 472 -10.90 23.29 26.12
CA VAL A 472 -10.27 24.58 26.39
C VAL A 472 -10.14 24.74 27.91
N SER A 473 -8.91 24.84 28.40
CA SER A 473 -8.61 25.12 29.83
C SER A 473 -8.58 26.63 30.10
N GLU A 474 -8.91 27.03 31.33
CA GLU A 474 -8.61 28.40 31.79
C GLU A 474 -7.11 28.63 31.58
N GLY A 475 -6.75 29.66 30.78
CA GLY A 475 -5.35 30.07 30.64
C GLY A 475 -4.78 30.39 32.02
N GLU A 476 -3.60 29.88 32.32
CA GLU A 476 -2.88 30.42 33.47
C GLU A 476 -2.70 31.93 33.24
N ALA A 477 -3.35 32.73 34.08
CA ALA A 477 -3.13 34.19 34.11
C ALA A 477 -1.65 34.42 34.44
N SER A 478 -0.85 34.75 33.40
CA SER A 478 0.56 35.16 33.56
C SER A 478 0.66 36.57 34.11
#